data_d5cca57f12c761589bc8a16072d9becc
#
_entry.id   d5cca57f12c761589bc8a16072d9becc
#
_cell.length_a   1.000
_cell.length_b   1.000
_cell.length_c   1.000
_cell.angle_alpha   90.00
_cell.angle_beta   90.00
_cell.angle_gamma   90.00
#
_symmetry.space_group_name_H-M   'P 1'
#
loop_
_entity.id
_entity.type
_entity.pdbx_description
1 polymer ?
#
loop_
_entity_poly.entity_id
_entity_poly.type
_entity_poly.pdbx_seq_one_letter_code
_entity_poly.pdbx_strand_id
1 'polypeptide(L)'
;MDRIALTKLITQYKSDSESVYNTWFVGGEERMKAFRAIRRGVRDTVDSIVAGTFGNDFKGSPLEVVLNAITEQKQVFEGAAHPFFWKPKLRIPDIYENETNKRKFAAFLEACLNATREEQVLSEISRLAGAQIKGLGPAAANIVYFLHPTIVPPFNTAMVNGFNALFNDKKKLGSWEGYLEMREVIVQTNTDMRDQLSKDLGAFAGLLFEIGAGRL
;
A
#
# COMPACT_ATOMS: atom_id res chain seq x y z
N MET A 1 -3.67 23.79 -0.40
CA MET A 1 -5.00 23.33 -0.90
C MET A 1 -6.10 23.97 -0.09
N ASP A 2 -7.22 24.36 -0.75
CA ASP A 2 -8.38 24.91 -0.04
C ASP A 2 -9.14 23.82 0.73
N ARG A 3 -9.30 24.00 2.05
CA ARG A 3 -9.98 23.04 2.93
C ARG A 3 -11.46 22.88 2.56
N ILE A 4 -12.11 23.94 2.07
CA ILE A 4 -13.51 23.90 1.65
C ILE A 4 -13.66 23.01 0.42
N ALA A 5 -12.79 23.16 -0.56
CA ALA A 5 -12.79 22.32 -1.77
C ALA A 5 -12.55 20.84 -1.43
N LEU A 6 -11.61 20.57 -0.53
CA LEU A 6 -11.34 19.18 -0.09
C LEU A 6 -12.54 18.59 0.68
N THR A 7 -13.18 19.35 1.55
CA THR A 7 -14.40 18.91 2.27
C THR A 7 -15.52 18.55 1.29
N LYS A 8 -15.67 19.31 0.22
CA LYS A 8 -16.63 19.03 -0.85
C LYS A 8 -16.34 17.69 -1.55
N LEU A 9 -15.08 17.46 -1.93
CA LEU A 9 -14.65 16.21 -2.55
C LEU A 9 -14.88 15.00 -1.61
N ILE A 10 -14.55 15.14 -0.32
CA ILE A 10 -14.78 14.10 0.68
C ILE A 10 -16.28 13.81 0.82
N THR A 11 -17.11 14.83 0.84
CA THR A 11 -18.57 14.66 0.92
C THR A 11 -19.10 13.90 -0.30
N GLN A 12 -18.68 14.28 -1.50
CA GLN A 12 -19.05 13.60 -2.73
C GLN A 12 -18.57 12.13 -2.72
N TYR A 13 -17.31 11.89 -2.36
CA TYR A 13 -16.71 10.56 -2.23
C TYR A 13 -17.50 9.65 -1.28
N LYS A 14 -17.97 10.18 -0.16
CA LYS A 14 -18.75 9.42 0.84
C LYS A 14 -20.21 9.23 0.46
N SER A 15 -20.78 10.09 -0.37
CA SER A 15 -22.16 9.98 -0.83
C SER A 15 -22.34 9.02 -2.00
N ASP A 16 -21.28 8.72 -2.74
CA ASP A 16 -21.31 7.77 -3.84
C ASP A 16 -21.24 6.32 -3.30
N SER A 17 -22.33 5.56 -3.49
CA SER A 17 -22.42 4.15 -3.06
C SER A 17 -21.38 3.24 -3.69
N GLU A 18 -20.90 3.57 -4.90
CA GLU A 18 -19.90 2.81 -5.65
C GLU A 18 -18.47 3.24 -5.34
N SER A 19 -18.29 4.25 -4.50
CA SER A 19 -16.97 4.73 -4.12
C SER A 19 -16.18 3.70 -3.31
N VAL A 20 -14.85 3.78 -3.37
CA VAL A 20 -13.95 2.97 -2.52
C VAL A 20 -14.29 3.14 -1.04
N TYR A 21 -14.78 4.30 -0.62
CA TYR A 21 -15.19 4.52 0.76
C TYR A 21 -16.31 3.57 1.17
N ASN A 22 -17.40 3.55 0.42
CA ASN A 22 -18.58 2.76 0.76
C ASN A 22 -18.38 1.27 0.50
N THR A 23 -17.67 0.92 -0.55
CA THR A 23 -17.47 -0.47 -0.95
C THR A 23 -16.35 -1.16 -0.15
N TRP A 24 -15.36 -0.43 0.36
CA TRP A 24 -14.23 -1.01 1.09
C TRP A 24 -14.19 -0.67 2.58
N PHE A 25 -14.46 0.58 2.96
CA PHE A 25 -14.28 1.02 4.35
C PHE A 25 -15.51 0.81 5.22
N VAL A 26 -16.72 0.98 4.69
CA VAL A 26 -17.96 0.91 5.47
C VAL A 26 -18.34 -0.53 5.79
N GLY A 27 -18.08 -1.49 4.91
CA GLY A 27 -18.42 -2.90 5.09
C GLY A 27 -17.53 -3.70 6.04
N GLY A 28 -16.32 -3.27 6.29
CA GLY A 28 -15.35 -3.67 7.34
C GLY A 28 -14.90 -5.13 7.44
N GLU A 29 -15.75 -6.14 7.29
CA GLU A 29 -15.41 -7.53 7.62
C GLU A 29 -14.42 -8.17 6.63
N GLU A 30 -14.68 -8.06 5.34
CA GLU A 30 -13.79 -8.60 4.30
C GLU A 30 -12.44 -7.91 4.31
N ARG A 31 -12.44 -6.61 4.53
CA ARG A 31 -11.23 -5.82 4.74
C ARG A 31 -10.39 -6.37 5.91
N MET A 32 -11.01 -6.67 7.05
CA MET A 32 -10.30 -7.24 8.20
C MET A 32 -9.81 -8.67 7.95
N LYS A 33 -10.51 -9.46 7.15
CA LYS A 33 -10.01 -10.77 6.69
C LYS A 33 -8.74 -10.62 5.86
N ALA A 34 -8.72 -9.66 4.93
CA ALA A 34 -7.55 -9.36 4.11
C ALA A 34 -6.33 -8.96 4.96
N PHE A 35 -6.50 -8.04 5.91
CA PHE A 35 -5.42 -7.63 6.82
C PHE A 35 -4.83 -8.84 7.58
N ARG A 36 -5.67 -9.72 8.10
CA ARG A 36 -5.22 -10.93 8.80
C ARG A 36 -4.50 -11.91 7.87
N ALA A 37 -5.04 -12.15 6.68
CA ALA A 37 -4.45 -13.07 5.71
C ALA A 37 -3.08 -12.57 5.23
N ILE A 38 -2.98 -11.28 4.89
CA ILE A 38 -1.73 -10.67 4.44
C ILE A 38 -0.69 -10.69 5.56
N ARG A 39 -1.07 -10.33 6.79
CA ARG A 39 -0.14 -10.37 7.94
C ARG A 39 0.39 -11.78 8.20
N ARG A 40 -0.45 -12.80 8.08
CA ARG A 40 -0.03 -14.21 8.18
C ARG A 40 0.93 -14.58 7.06
N GLY A 41 0.56 -14.31 5.79
CA GLY A 41 1.40 -14.64 4.64
C GLY A 41 2.74 -13.92 4.65
N VAL A 42 2.81 -12.68 5.18
CA VAL A 42 4.10 -11.99 5.39
C VAL A 42 4.96 -12.73 6.41
N ARG A 43 4.37 -13.21 7.52
CA ARG A 43 5.09 -14.02 8.50
C ARG A 43 5.60 -15.32 7.89
N ASP A 44 4.74 -16.05 7.17
CA ASP A 44 5.13 -17.28 6.48
C ASP A 44 6.25 -17.04 5.47
N THR A 45 6.25 -15.88 4.80
CA THR A 45 7.33 -15.47 3.90
C THR A 45 8.65 -15.29 4.65
N VAL A 46 8.64 -14.58 5.77
CA VAL A 46 9.83 -14.38 6.62
C VAL A 46 10.35 -15.73 7.12
N ASP A 47 9.47 -16.52 7.72
CA ASP A 47 9.84 -17.82 8.32
C ASP A 47 10.44 -18.76 7.27
N SER A 48 9.87 -18.81 6.06
CA SER A 48 10.39 -19.67 4.98
C SER A 48 11.74 -19.21 4.44
N ILE A 49 12.00 -17.89 4.39
CA ILE A 49 13.31 -17.36 4.00
C ILE A 49 14.34 -17.67 5.06
N VAL A 50 14.01 -17.46 6.32
CA VAL A 50 14.92 -17.75 7.46
C VAL A 50 15.25 -19.24 7.52
N ALA A 51 14.25 -20.10 7.32
CA ALA A 51 14.44 -21.57 7.29
C ALA A 51 15.12 -22.09 6.02
N GLY A 52 15.35 -21.25 5.02
CA GLY A 52 15.94 -21.66 3.73
C GLY A 52 15.01 -22.48 2.83
N THR A 53 13.70 -22.41 3.06
CA THR A 53 12.66 -23.17 2.32
C THR A 53 11.89 -22.33 1.31
N PHE A 54 12.20 -21.03 1.20
CA PHE A 54 11.45 -20.08 0.34
C PHE A 54 11.54 -20.42 -1.17
N GLY A 55 12.54 -21.11 -1.60
CA GLY A 55 12.78 -21.43 -3.03
C GLY A 55 13.19 -20.21 -3.87
N ASN A 56 13.31 -20.45 -5.18
CA ASN A 56 13.74 -19.44 -6.15
C ASN A 56 12.65 -19.04 -7.14
N ASP A 57 11.41 -19.51 -6.94
CA ASP A 57 10.27 -19.20 -7.78
C ASP A 57 9.21 -18.40 -7.03
N PHE A 58 8.61 -17.45 -7.72
CA PHE A 58 7.44 -16.73 -7.20
C PHE A 58 6.24 -17.67 -7.03
N LYS A 59 6.02 -18.53 -8.04
CA LYS A 59 4.88 -19.44 -8.06
C LYS A 59 5.04 -20.49 -6.97
N GLY A 60 4.04 -20.59 -6.11
CA GLY A 60 4.06 -21.50 -4.96
C GLY A 60 4.77 -20.94 -3.73
N SER A 61 5.38 -19.75 -3.80
CA SER A 61 5.99 -19.11 -2.63
C SER A 61 4.92 -18.52 -1.69
N PRO A 62 5.23 -18.37 -0.39
CA PRO A 62 4.34 -17.66 0.54
C PRO A 62 4.06 -16.21 0.11
N LEU A 63 5.00 -15.57 -0.58
CA LEU A 63 4.82 -14.22 -1.11
C LEU A 63 3.73 -14.17 -2.21
N GLU A 64 3.56 -15.22 -2.99
CA GLU A 64 2.45 -15.33 -3.94
C GLU A 64 1.10 -15.26 -3.21
N VAL A 65 0.97 -15.92 -2.07
CA VAL A 65 -0.25 -15.87 -1.24
C VAL A 65 -0.54 -14.44 -0.77
N VAL A 66 0.49 -13.72 -0.30
CA VAL A 66 0.36 -12.29 0.09
C VAL A 66 -0.14 -11.46 -1.08
N LEU A 67 0.47 -11.60 -2.25
CA LEU A 67 0.11 -10.78 -3.42
C LEU A 67 -1.27 -11.14 -3.97
N ASN A 68 -1.65 -12.42 -3.92
CA ASN A 68 -2.99 -12.84 -4.29
C ASN A 68 -4.03 -12.26 -3.32
N ALA A 69 -3.79 -12.32 -2.01
CA ALA A 69 -4.68 -11.70 -1.03
C ALA A 69 -4.85 -10.18 -1.26
N ILE A 70 -3.78 -9.46 -1.64
CA ILE A 70 -3.87 -8.05 -2.02
C ILE A 70 -4.69 -7.88 -3.32
N THR A 71 -4.50 -8.73 -4.31
CA THR A 71 -5.20 -8.62 -5.60
C THR A 71 -6.64 -9.11 -5.55
N GLU A 72 -6.98 -10.03 -4.65
CA GLU A 72 -8.33 -10.55 -4.45
C GLU A 72 -9.28 -9.51 -3.88
N GLN A 73 -8.77 -8.41 -3.36
CA GLN A 73 -9.59 -7.28 -2.96
C GLN A 73 -10.46 -6.74 -4.10
N LYS A 74 -10.15 -7.08 -5.35
CA LYS A 74 -11.00 -6.84 -6.51
C LYS A 74 -12.36 -7.53 -6.46
N GLN A 75 -12.50 -8.64 -5.73
CA GLN A 75 -13.76 -9.41 -5.65
C GLN A 75 -14.82 -8.69 -4.84
N VAL A 76 -14.41 -7.76 -3.98
CA VAL A 76 -15.31 -6.89 -3.22
C VAL A 76 -15.89 -5.78 -4.12
N PHE A 77 -15.34 -5.62 -5.34
CA PHE A 77 -15.60 -4.50 -6.24
C PHE A 77 -15.83 -5.02 -7.65
N GLU A 78 -17.06 -5.29 -8.00
CA GLU A 78 -17.42 -5.74 -9.35
C GLU A 78 -17.11 -4.66 -10.39
N GLY A 79 -16.21 -5.00 -11.33
CA GLY A 79 -16.07 -4.33 -12.62
C GLY A 79 -15.19 -3.10 -12.71
N ALA A 80 -14.74 -2.48 -11.62
CA ALA A 80 -13.93 -1.27 -11.69
C ALA A 80 -12.45 -1.52 -11.37
N ALA A 81 -11.57 -0.72 -11.97
CA ALA A 81 -10.19 -0.60 -11.51
C ALA A 81 -10.22 -0.11 -10.05
N HIS A 82 -9.70 -0.92 -9.12
CA HIS A 82 -9.72 -0.66 -7.70
C HIS A 82 -8.33 -0.22 -7.23
N PRO A 83 -8.19 0.62 -6.18
CA PRO A 83 -6.89 1.05 -5.68
C PRO A 83 -5.98 -0.12 -5.28
N PHE A 84 -6.57 -1.23 -4.84
CA PHE A 84 -5.83 -2.44 -4.49
C PHE A 84 -5.71 -3.43 -5.66
N PHE A 85 -6.27 -3.12 -6.83
CA PHE A 85 -6.18 -3.90 -8.05
C PHE A 85 -4.79 -3.80 -8.68
N TRP A 86 -3.77 -3.92 -7.91
CA TRP A 86 -2.42 -3.78 -8.39
C TRP A 86 -1.58 -4.98 -7.99
N LYS A 87 -1.00 -5.64 -8.98
CA LYS A 87 -0.01 -6.68 -8.75
C LYS A 87 1.34 -6.00 -8.52
N PRO A 88 1.84 -5.91 -7.30
CA PRO A 88 3.22 -5.51 -7.09
C PRO A 88 4.10 -6.40 -7.93
N LYS A 89 4.99 -5.80 -8.73
CA LYS A 89 5.98 -6.55 -9.51
C LYS A 89 7.08 -7.12 -8.59
N LEU A 90 6.68 -7.92 -7.60
CA LEU A 90 7.62 -8.61 -6.71
C LEU A 90 8.09 -9.96 -7.28
N ARG A 91 7.79 -10.24 -8.54
CA ARG A 91 8.35 -11.35 -9.32
C ARG A 91 9.75 -10.98 -9.83
N ILE A 92 10.66 -10.66 -8.94
CA ILE A 92 11.93 -10.10 -9.39
C ILE A 92 13.02 -11.08 -9.07
N PRO A 93 13.81 -11.45 -10.09
CA PRO A 93 14.96 -12.33 -9.94
C PRO A 93 15.86 -11.94 -8.76
N ASP A 94 16.08 -10.66 -8.55
CA ASP A 94 16.94 -10.16 -7.48
C ASP A 94 16.50 -10.57 -6.06
N ILE A 95 15.21 -10.89 -5.86
CA ILE A 95 14.75 -11.45 -4.57
C ILE A 95 14.85 -12.98 -4.57
N TYR A 96 14.52 -13.63 -5.68
CA TYR A 96 14.44 -15.10 -5.76
C TYR A 96 15.81 -15.75 -6.00
N GLU A 97 16.65 -15.15 -6.84
CA GLU A 97 17.93 -15.72 -7.26
C GLU A 97 19.12 -15.22 -6.44
N ASN A 98 18.94 -14.18 -5.62
CA ASN A 98 20.00 -13.60 -4.79
C ASN A 98 19.70 -13.76 -3.29
N GLU A 99 20.39 -14.68 -2.65
CA GLU A 99 20.20 -14.98 -1.22
C GLU A 99 20.44 -13.77 -0.30
N THR A 100 21.37 -12.89 -0.63
CA THR A 100 21.62 -11.69 0.15
C THR A 100 20.42 -10.74 0.08
N ASN A 101 19.86 -10.53 -1.11
CA ASN A 101 18.68 -9.68 -1.31
C ASN A 101 17.43 -10.30 -0.71
N LYS A 102 17.27 -11.62 -0.84
CA LYS A 102 16.21 -12.40 -0.19
C LYS A 102 16.20 -12.16 1.33
N ARG A 103 17.36 -12.31 1.97
CA ARG A 103 17.52 -12.08 3.42
C ARG A 103 17.30 -10.63 3.82
N LYS A 104 17.75 -9.65 3.03
CA LYS A 104 17.47 -8.22 3.27
C LYS A 104 15.96 -7.92 3.22
N PHE A 105 15.28 -8.54 2.25
CA PHE A 105 13.82 -8.37 2.12
C PHE A 105 13.07 -9.04 3.29
N ALA A 106 13.47 -10.24 3.71
CA ALA A 106 12.90 -10.88 4.90
C ALA A 106 13.11 -10.03 6.16
N ALA A 107 14.33 -9.52 6.38
CA ALA A 107 14.61 -8.65 7.52
C ALA A 107 13.75 -7.37 7.51
N PHE A 108 13.52 -6.78 6.34
CA PHE A 108 12.61 -5.65 6.17
C PHE A 108 11.17 -6.01 6.57
N LEU A 109 10.65 -7.13 6.05
CA LEU A 109 9.30 -7.59 6.37
C LEU A 109 9.14 -7.91 7.86
N GLU A 110 10.11 -8.59 8.46
CA GLU A 110 10.13 -8.93 9.88
C GLU A 110 10.14 -7.67 10.76
N ALA A 111 11.00 -6.71 10.43
CA ALA A 111 11.06 -5.45 11.14
C ALA A 111 9.73 -4.66 11.03
N CYS A 112 9.11 -4.63 9.84
CA CYS A 112 7.78 -4.06 9.66
C CYS A 112 6.69 -4.81 10.43
N LEU A 113 6.74 -6.15 10.52
CA LEU A 113 5.78 -6.94 11.32
C LEU A 113 5.83 -6.59 12.81
N ASN A 114 7.03 -6.30 13.33
CA ASN A 114 7.30 -6.07 14.74
C ASN A 114 7.31 -4.59 15.12
N ALA A 115 7.31 -3.67 14.15
CA ALA A 115 7.28 -2.25 14.40
C ALA A 115 6.00 -1.83 15.14
N THR A 116 6.15 -0.94 16.10
CA THR A 116 5.06 -0.37 16.90
C THR A 116 4.98 1.15 16.78
N ARG A 117 5.99 1.78 16.18
CA ARG A 117 6.12 3.23 16.02
C ARG A 117 6.42 3.57 14.56
N GLU A 118 5.99 4.77 14.17
CA GLU A 118 6.18 5.29 12.82
C GLU A 118 7.66 5.35 12.41
N GLU A 119 8.52 5.84 13.29
CA GLU A 119 9.95 5.99 13.01
C GLU A 119 10.61 4.65 12.68
N GLN A 120 10.16 3.56 13.30
CA GLN A 120 10.67 2.22 13.01
C GLN A 120 10.31 1.79 11.58
N VAL A 121 9.05 2.00 11.17
CA VAL A 121 8.59 1.66 9.81
C VAL A 121 9.33 2.50 8.76
N LEU A 122 9.46 3.81 8.99
CA LEU A 122 10.13 4.71 8.05
C LEU A 122 11.64 4.44 7.94
N SER A 123 12.28 4.10 9.06
CA SER A 123 13.69 3.68 9.07
C SER A 123 13.90 2.41 8.24
N GLU A 124 13.01 1.43 8.34
CA GLU A 124 13.09 0.21 7.56
C GLU A 124 12.83 0.43 6.06
N ILE A 125 11.90 1.31 5.71
CA ILE A 125 11.69 1.73 4.32
C ILE A 125 12.97 2.39 3.77
N SER A 126 13.60 3.28 4.53
CA SER A 126 14.85 3.94 4.13
C SER A 126 16.00 2.93 3.98
N ARG A 127 16.08 1.93 4.86
CA ARG A 127 17.07 0.86 4.79
C ARG A 127 16.87 0.00 3.54
N LEU A 128 15.61 -0.36 3.23
CA LEU A 128 15.29 -1.10 2.01
C LEU A 128 15.62 -0.31 0.75
N ALA A 129 15.28 0.98 0.72
CA ALA A 129 15.62 1.89 -0.38
C ALA A 129 17.13 1.94 -0.62
N GLY A 130 17.93 2.06 0.46
CA GLY A 130 19.39 2.06 0.40
C GLY A 130 20.01 0.72 -0.05
N ALA A 131 19.29 -0.38 0.07
CA ALA A 131 19.74 -1.69 -0.40
C ALA A 131 19.74 -1.82 -1.94
N GLN A 132 19.05 -0.91 -2.64
CA GLN A 132 19.00 -0.81 -4.12
C GLN A 132 18.68 -2.13 -4.84
N ILE A 133 17.82 -2.95 -4.25
CA ILE A 133 17.41 -4.23 -4.84
C ILE A 133 16.60 -3.94 -6.10
N LYS A 134 17.12 -4.36 -7.24
CA LYS A 134 16.52 -4.10 -8.54
C LYS A 134 15.07 -4.57 -8.58
N GLY A 135 14.17 -3.63 -8.92
CA GLY A 135 12.74 -3.86 -9.06
C GLY A 135 11.96 -3.93 -7.73
N LEU A 136 12.60 -3.83 -6.58
CA LEU A 136 11.97 -3.71 -5.28
C LEU A 136 11.91 -2.23 -4.89
N GLY A 137 10.99 -1.51 -5.51
CA GLY A 137 10.73 -0.11 -5.24
C GLY A 137 9.51 0.09 -4.32
N PRO A 138 8.86 1.27 -4.39
CA PRO A 138 7.70 1.64 -3.56
C PRO A 138 6.52 0.68 -3.63
N ALA A 139 6.54 -0.23 -4.58
CA ALA A 139 5.64 -1.36 -4.68
C ALA A 139 5.48 -2.13 -3.35
N ALA A 140 6.57 -2.32 -2.61
CA ALA A 140 6.55 -2.98 -1.31
C ALA A 140 5.73 -2.21 -0.26
N ALA A 141 5.50 -0.90 -0.43
CA ALA A 141 4.66 -0.12 0.48
C ALA A 141 3.22 -0.64 0.55
N ASN A 142 2.71 -1.28 -0.51
CA ASN A 142 1.38 -1.90 -0.46
C ASN A 142 1.29 -3.06 0.54
N ILE A 143 2.36 -3.83 0.71
CA ILE A 143 2.42 -4.84 1.77
C ILE A 143 2.43 -4.15 3.14
N VAL A 144 3.27 -3.12 3.28
CA VAL A 144 3.43 -2.38 4.55
C VAL A 144 2.13 -1.67 4.94
N TYR A 145 1.34 -1.19 3.99
CA TYR A 145 0.01 -0.65 4.26
C TYR A 145 -0.86 -1.63 5.07
N PHE A 146 -0.90 -2.90 4.69
CA PHE A 146 -1.68 -3.91 5.40
C PHE A 146 -1.11 -4.28 6.78
N LEU A 147 0.13 -3.89 7.07
CA LEU A 147 0.73 -4.01 8.41
C LEU A 147 0.50 -2.74 9.26
N HIS A 148 0.54 -1.56 8.62
CA HIS A 148 0.51 -0.25 9.27
C HIS A 148 -0.36 0.76 8.49
N PRO A 149 -1.69 0.58 8.46
CA PRO A 149 -2.58 1.39 7.62
C PRO A 149 -2.68 2.87 8.05
N THR A 150 -2.25 3.19 9.27
CA THR A 150 -2.23 4.56 9.78
C THR A 150 -0.89 5.28 9.54
N ILE A 151 0.11 4.55 9.03
CA ILE A 151 1.48 5.05 8.81
C ILE A 151 1.82 5.12 7.32
N VAL A 152 1.43 4.10 6.58
CA VAL A 152 1.82 3.91 5.18
C VAL A 152 0.57 3.84 4.30
N PRO A 153 0.37 4.79 3.36
CA PRO A 153 -0.74 4.70 2.40
C PRO A 153 -0.44 3.63 1.35
N PRO A 154 -1.47 2.95 0.81
CA PRO A 154 -1.32 2.12 -0.38
C PRO A 154 -1.08 3.00 -1.61
N PHE A 155 -0.53 2.40 -2.69
CA PHE A 155 0.02 3.18 -3.77
C PHE A 155 -0.14 2.51 -5.15
N ASN A 156 -0.67 3.24 -6.12
CA ASN A 156 -0.73 2.83 -7.54
C ASN A 156 -0.73 4.06 -8.47
N THR A 157 -0.73 3.82 -9.78
CA THR A 157 -0.67 4.90 -10.77
C THR A 157 -1.86 5.86 -10.68
N ALA A 158 -3.08 5.36 -10.47
CA ALA A 158 -4.25 6.22 -10.35
C ALA A 158 -4.17 7.11 -9.10
N MET A 159 -3.68 6.56 -7.96
CA MET A 159 -3.46 7.38 -6.75
C MET A 159 -2.43 8.49 -6.97
N VAL A 160 -1.35 8.22 -7.73
CA VAL A 160 -0.37 9.25 -8.08
C VAL A 160 -0.99 10.32 -8.97
N ASN A 161 -1.80 9.93 -9.95
CA ASN A 161 -2.51 10.87 -10.82
C ASN A 161 -3.46 11.75 -9.99
N GLY A 162 -4.21 11.15 -9.08
CA GLY A 162 -5.09 11.88 -8.17
C GLY A 162 -4.33 12.80 -7.21
N PHE A 163 -3.19 12.36 -6.69
CA PHE A 163 -2.31 13.21 -5.89
C PHE A 163 -1.84 14.42 -6.70
N ASN A 164 -1.32 14.19 -7.91
CA ASN A 164 -0.85 15.27 -8.77
C ASN A 164 -1.97 16.25 -9.12
N ALA A 165 -3.18 15.76 -9.42
CA ALA A 165 -4.33 16.61 -9.70
C ALA A 165 -4.76 17.43 -8.47
N LEU A 166 -4.83 16.79 -7.29
CA LEU A 166 -5.30 17.42 -6.07
C LEU A 166 -4.32 18.45 -5.51
N PHE A 167 -3.02 18.15 -5.57
CA PHE A 167 -1.96 19.00 -4.98
C PHE A 167 -1.21 19.85 -6.02
N ASN A 168 -1.62 19.81 -7.30
CA ASN A 168 -0.95 20.47 -8.40
C ASN A 168 0.55 20.13 -8.45
N ASP A 169 0.86 18.84 -8.37
CA ASP A 169 2.22 18.29 -8.37
C ASP A 169 2.49 17.44 -9.61
N LYS A 170 3.71 16.95 -9.79
CA LYS A 170 4.15 16.12 -10.94
C LYS A 170 4.93 14.89 -10.48
N LYS A 171 4.54 14.30 -9.36
CA LYS A 171 5.18 13.09 -8.83
C LYS A 171 5.05 11.93 -9.81
N LYS A 172 6.03 11.03 -9.76
CA LYS A 172 6.05 9.79 -10.55
C LYS A 172 6.24 8.60 -9.63
N LEU A 173 5.58 7.49 -10.01
CA LEU A 173 5.87 6.18 -9.44
C LEU A 173 7.27 5.75 -9.87
N GLY A 174 8.15 5.40 -8.95
CA GLY A 174 9.44 4.82 -9.30
C GLY A 174 10.53 4.95 -8.26
N SER A 175 10.45 5.94 -7.35
CA SER A 175 11.44 6.10 -6.29
C SER A 175 10.80 6.12 -4.91
N TRP A 176 11.52 5.58 -3.93
CA TRP A 176 11.13 5.68 -2.53
C TRP A 176 11.10 7.13 -2.02
N GLU A 177 12.01 7.98 -2.52
CA GLU A 177 12.03 9.40 -2.19
C GLU A 177 10.70 10.07 -2.58
N GLY A 178 10.29 9.95 -3.83
CA GLY A 178 9.01 10.49 -4.30
C GLY A 178 7.80 9.91 -3.57
N TYR A 179 7.87 8.62 -3.19
CA TYR A 179 6.83 8.00 -2.38
C TYR A 179 6.75 8.62 -0.96
N LEU A 180 7.90 8.78 -0.29
CA LEU A 180 7.94 9.33 1.06
C LEU A 180 7.49 10.79 1.10
N GLU A 181 7.85 11.59 0.09
CA GLU A 181 7.35 12.96 -0.06
C GLU A 181 5.81 13.00 -0.21
N MET A 182 5.24 12.14 -1.07
CA MET A 182 3.78 12.05 -1.20
C MET A 182 3.12 11.55 0.09
N ARG A 183 3.72 10.55 0.75
CA ARG A 183 3.24 10.03 2.03
C ARG A 183 3.12 11.15 3.07
N GLU A 184 4.12 12.01 3.18
CA GLU A 184 4.12 13.09 4.16
C GLU A 184 2.95 14.06 3.94
N VAL A 185 2.72 14.47 2.69
CA VAL A 185 1.58 15.30 2.32
C VAL A 185 0.25 14.60 2.60
N ILE A 186 0.14 13.29 2.28
CA ILE A 186 -1.06 12.48 2.53
C ILE A 186 -1.33 12.38 4.04
N VAL A 187 -0.33 12.07 4.85
CA VAL A 187 -0.45 11.94 6.32
C VAL A 187 -0.89 13.26 6.94
N GLN A 188 -0.25 14.37 6.57
CA GLN A 188 -0.61 15.68 7.06
C GLN A 188 -2.05 16.04 6.69
N THR A 189 -2.40 15.90 5.41
CA THR A 189 -3.75 16.21 4.93
C THR A 189 -4.80 15.31 5.57
N ASN A 190 -4.53 14.01 5.69
CA ASN A 190 -5.44 13.08 6.34
C ASN A 190 -5.60 13.39 7.84
N THR A 191 -4.55 13.86 8.50
CA THR A 191 -4.63 14.30 9.91
C THR A 191 -5.57 15.48 10.07
N ASP A 192 -5.52 16.44 9.15
CA ASP A 192 -6.39 17.63 9.16
C ASP A 192 -7.86 17.29 8.85
N MET A 193 -8.10 16.18 8.16
CA MET A 193 -9.41 15.73 7.67
C MET A 193 -9.90 14.43 8.30
N ARG A 194 -9.20 13.87 9.29
CA ARG A 194 -9.47 12.53 9.84
C ARG A 194 -10.86 12.35 10.44
N ASP A 195 -11.46 13.43 10.94
CA ASP A 195 -12.82 13.41 11.49
C ASP A 195 -13.88 13.24 10.40
N GLN A 196 -13.53 13.54 9.15
CA GLN A 196 -14.39 13.38 7.98
C GLN A 196 -14.14 12.06 7.24
N LEU A 197 -12.93 11.49 7.31
CA LEU A 197 -12.56 10.25 6.63
C LEU A 197 -12.27 9.12 7.63
N SER A 198 -11.00 8.87 7.91
CA SER A 198 -10.53 7.79 8.76
C SER A 198 -9.09 8.05 9.20
N LYS A 199 -8.66 7.37 10.29
CA LYS A 199 -7.24 7.28 10.63
C LYS A 199 -6.48 6.40 9.64
N ASP A 200 -7.16 5.48 8.97
CA ASP A 200 -6.61 4.61 7.95
C ASP A 200 -6.35 5.41 6.68
N LEU A 201 -5.09 5.50 6.28
CA LEU A 201 -4.65 6.25 5.10
C LEU A 201 -5.20 5.69 3.78
N GLY A 202 -5.68 4.45 3.80
CA GLY A 202 -6.36 3.86 2.66
C GLY A 202 -7.66 4.58 2.29
N ALA A 203 -8.35 5.22 3.26
CA ALA A 203 -9.53 6.02 2.95
C ALA A 203 -9.18 7.25 2.10
N PHE A 204 -8.09 7.95 2.46
CA PHE A 204 -7.61 9.09 1.68
C PHE A 204 -6.99 8.64 0.34
N ALA A 205 -6.26 7.53 0.34
CA ALA A 205 -5.73 6.95 -0.90
C ALA A 205 -6.84 6.51 -1.86
N GLY A 206 -7.98 6.04 -1.34
CA GLY A 206 -9.18 5.77 -2.11
C GLY A 206 -9.76 7.02 -2.76
N LEU A 207 -9.83 8.15 -2.03
CA LEU A 207 -10.21 9.44 -2.60
C LEU A 207 -9.28 9.85 -3.75
N LEU A 208 -7.95 9.73 -3.54
CA LEU A 208 -6.98 10.01 -4.60
C LEU A 208 -7.17 9.10 -5.82
N PHE A 209 -7.50 7.83 -5.58
CA PHE A 209 -7.81 6.90 -6.66
C PHE A 209 -9.04 7.35 -7.47
N GLU A 210 -10.13 7.76 -6.83
CA GLU A 210 -11.33 8.23 -7.51
C GLU A 210 -11.04 9.47 -8.37
N ILE A 211 -10.28 10.43 -7.84
CA ILE A 211 -9.84 11.62 -8.59
C ILE A 211 -8.97 11.21 -9.78
N GLY A 212 -7.97 10.36 -9.57
CA GLY A 212 -7.04 9.93 -10.60
C GLY A 212 -7.64 9.01 -11.66
N ALA A 213 -8.77 8.38 -11.36
CA ALA A 213 -9.57 7.59 -12.29
C ALA A 213 -10.64 8.43 -13.02
N GLY A 214 -10.74 9.73 -12.71
CA GLY A 214 -11.72 10.65 -13.35
C GLY A 214 -13.15 10.39 -12.93
N ARG A 215 -13.39 9.87 -11.70
CA ARG A 215 -14.73 9.63 -11.13
C ARG A 215 -15.15 10.73 -10.16
N LEU A 216 -14.21 11.56 -9.74
CA LEU A 216 -14.41 12.78 -8.95
C LEU A 216 -13.75 13.96 -9.61
#